data_b4d0c478418ae2a3a6595b890cee8f20
#
_entry.id   b4d0c478418ae2a3a6595b890cee8f20
#
_cell.length_a   1.000
_cell.length_b   1.000
_cell.length_c   1.000
_cell.angle_alpha   90.00
_cell.angle_beta   90.00
_cell.angle_gamma   90.00
#
_symmetry.space_group_name_H-M   'P 1'
#
loop_
_entity.id
_entity.type
_entity.pdbx_description
1 polymer ?
#
loop_
_entity_poly.entity_id
_entity_poly.type
_entity_poly.pdbx_seq_one_letter_code
_entity_poly.pdbx_strand_id
1 'polypeptide(L)'
;MVALESTLISHGLPHPDNIEVARESERLIRAEGAVPATVGVVSGTPKVGLDDAELELMATAEGVVKLSARDLPVAAAKGIHGATTVAATAHLAALASIRLFATGGLGGVHRGARESWDVSADLAALTRTPVAVVCSGVKSILDVPATLEYLETAGVPVVGYRTRRFPGFYLADSGQPVDWSVGDEGEAARLVLALKELGLGGTGLVIANPLSAGDQLDPGVHDRALRAGLEEMERRGVRGKDVTPFLLDRFARETGGESLRVNRKIIAGNARLAARVAVSLAGIS
;
A
#
# COMPACT_ATOMS: atom_id res chain seq x y z
N MET A 1 5.78 0.01 16.36
CA MET A 1 6.50 0.18 15.06
C MET A 1 5.50 0.14 13.91
N VAL A 2 5.82 0.84 12.81
CA VAL A 2 5.02 0.85 11.58
C VAL A 2 5.94 0.58 10.37
N ALA A 3 5.63 -0.46 9.60
CA ALA A 3 6.35 -0.76 8.37
C ALA A 3 5.93 0.19 7.23
N LEU A 4 6.84 0.47 6.31
CA LEU A 4 6.63 1.23 5.07
C LEU A 4 7.25 0.47 3.90
N GLU A 5 6.58 0.45 2.74
CA GLU A 5 7.12 -0.15 1.52
C GLU A 5 8.14 0.75 0.84
N SER A 6 9.05 0.16 0.07
CA SER A 6 10.02 0.91 -0.75
C SER A 6 9.70 0.96 -2.24
N THR A 7 8.73 0.20 -2.74
CA THR A 7 8.30 0.31 -4.15
C THR A 7 7.82 1.71 -4.50
N LEU A 8 7.19 2.40 -3.54
CA LEU A 8 6.81 3.81 -3.70
C LEU A 8 8.02 4.69 -4.00
N ILE A 9 9.16 4.43 -3.36
CA ILE A 9 10.40 5.19 -3.51
C ILE A 9 11.03 4.93 -4.87
N SER A 10 11.23 3.67 -5.25
CA SER A 10 11.97 3.31 -6.47
C SER A 10 11.15 3.32 -7.74
N HIS A 11 9.81 3.14 -7.66
CA HIS A 11 8.94 2.91 -8.81
C HIS A 11 7.62 3.67 -8.79
N GLY A 12 7.33 4.45 -7.74
CA GLY A 12 6.03 5.08 -7.54
C GLY A 12 6.00 6.57 -7.80
N LEU A 13 7.07 7.27 -7.54
CA LEU A 13 7.18 8.73 -7.67
C LEU A 13 8.51 9.10 -8.34
N PRO A 14 8.56 10.23 -9.08
CA PRO A 14 9.80 10.75 -9.65
C PRO A 14 10.73 11.30 -8.55
N HIS A 15 12.04 11.31 -8.82
CA HIS A 15 13.00 12.03 -7.99
C HIS A 15 12.83 13.56 -8.22
N PRO A 16 12.89 14.42 -7.19
CA PRO A 16 13.20 14.15 -5.76
C PRO A 16 11.96 13.80 -4.92
N ASP A 17 10.75 13.83 -5.47
CA ASP A 17 9.50 13.61 -4.74
C ASP A 17 9.48 12.27 -4.00
N ASN A 18 10.09 11.24 -4.57
CA ASN A 18 10.15 9.89 -4.01
C ASN A 18 10.85 9.83 -2.64
N ILE A 19 12.04 10.42 -2.54
CA ILE A 19 12.80 10.44 -1.27
C ILE A 19 12.19 11.41 -0.25
N GLU A 20 11.65 12.54 -0.71
CA GLU A 20 10.97 13.49 0.15
C GLU A 20 9.75 12.85 0.84
N VAL A 21 8.91 12.11 0.08
CA VAL A 21 7.74 11.41 0.62
C VAL A 21 8.13 10.31 1.59
N ALA A 22 9.22 9.57 1.31
CA ALA A 22 9.73 8.55 2.23
C ALA A 22 10.13 9.17 3.58
N ARG A 23 10.99 10.20 3.56
CA ARG A 23 11.44 10.92 4.75
C ARG A 23 10.28 11.59 5.50
N GLU A 24 9.35 12.19 4.78
CA GLU A 24 8.15 12.78 5.37
C GLU A 24 7.29 11.75 6.08
N SER A 25 7.08 10.57 5.47
CA SER A 25 6.31 9.48 6.07
C SER A 25 6.94 9.01 7.38
N GLU A 26 8.25 8.81 7.41
CA GLU A 26 8.98 8.44 8.61
C GLU A 26 8.90 9.53 9.70
N ARG A 27 9.07 10.80 9.30
CA ARG A 27 8.94 11.94 10.21
C ARG A 27 7.55 12.01 10.84
N LEU A 28 6.50 11.81 10.05
CA LEU A 28 5.11 11.80 10.51
C LEU A 28 4.86 10.66 11.51
N ILE A 29 5.36 9.46 11.25
CA ILE A 29 5.24 8.33 12.18
C ILE A 29 5.95 8.63 13.50
N ARG A 30 7.15 9.20 13.47
CA ARG A 30 7.87 9.63 14.70
C ARG A 30 7.12 10.70 15.46
N ALA A 31 6.53 11.67 14.77
CA ALA A 31 5.76 12.76 15.39
C ALA A 31 4.50 12.25 16.14
N GLU A 32 3.92 11.14 15.70
CA GLU A 32 2.80 10.47 16.39
C GLU A 32 3.27 9.49 17.49
N GLY A 33 4.56 9.43 17.80
CA GLY A 33 5.11 8.60 18.90
C GLY A 33 5.41 7.15 18.52
N ALA A 34 5.34 6.79 17.24
CA ALA A 34 5.69 5.45 16.76
C ALA A 34 7.08 5.42 16.10
N VAL A 35 7.61 4.23 15.86
CA VAL A 35 8.89 4.02 15.19
C VAL A 35 8.63 3.57 13.74
N PRO A 36 9.07 4.31 12.73
CA PRO A 36 8.98 3.87 11.33
C PRO A 36 10.00 2.78 11.02
N ALA A 37 9.66 1.91 10.09
CA ALA A 37 10.55 0.86 9.59
C ALA A 37 10.33 0.71 8.07
N THR A 38 11.04 1.49 7.25
CA THR A 38 11.01 1.31 5.80
C THR A 38 11.71 0.01 5.43
N VAL A 39 11.08 -0.80 4.59
CA VAL A 39 11.53 -2.17 4.27
C VAL A 39 12.08 -2.22 2.85
N GLY A 40 13.22 -2.86 2.66
CA GLY A 40 13.87 -3.05 1.36
C GLY A 40 14.85 -4.21 1.35
N VAL A 41 15.48 -4.45 0.21
CA VAL A 41 16.58 -5.41 0.05
C VAL A 41 17.82 -4.67 -0.45
N VAL A 42 18.89 -4.71 0.32
CA VAL A 42 20.17 -4.06 -0.03
C VAL A 42 21.23 -5.14 -0.26
N SER A 43 21.78 -5.19 -1.47
CA SER A 43 22.78 -6.20 -1.87
C SER A 43 22.36 -7.63 -1.48
N GLY A 44 21.10 -7.99 -1.76
CA GLY A 44 20.53 -9.30 -1.45
C GLY A 44 20.11 -9.49 0.01
N THR A 45 20.39 -8.54 0.90
CA THR A 45 20.02 -8.65 2.32
C THR A 45 18.70 -7.94 2.58
N PRO A 46 17.63 -8.66 3.00
CA PRO A 46 16.39 -8.04 3.46
C PRO A 46 16.64 -7.20 4.71
N LYS A 47 16.13 -5.98 4.71
CA LYS A 47 16.24 -5.03 5.82
C LYS A 47 14.87 -4.50 6.22
N VAL A 48 14.66 -4.36 7.52
CA VAL A 48 13.48 -3.74 8.13
C VAL A 48 13.95 -2.54 8.96
N GLY A 49 13.71 -1.35 8.43
CA GLY A 49 14.30 -0.10 8.91
C GLY A 49 15.57 0.24 8.12
N LEU A 50 15.37 0.79 6.91
CA LEU A 50 16.47 1.35 6.10
C LEU A 50 16.99 2.61 6.78
N ASP A 51 18.30 2.79 6.75
CA ASP A 51 18.94 4.06 7.14
C ASP A 51 18.86 5.11 6.02
N ASP A 52 19.32 6.35 6.30
CA ASP A 52 19.23 7.45 5.32
C ASP A 52 20.03 7.18 4.04
N ALA A 53 21.17 6.50 4.12
CA ALA A 53 21.97 6.15 2.95
C ALA A 53 21.30 5.06 2.12
N GLU A 54 20.64 4.11 2.77
CA GLU A 54 19.87 3.05 2.12
C GLU A 54 18.57 3.57 1.49
N LEU A 55 17.90 4.53 2.14
CA LEU A 55 16.77 5.24 1.55
C LEU A 55 17.18 6.02 0.29
N GLU A 56 18.31 6.72 0.34
CA GLU A 56 18.88 7.44 -0.81
C GLU A 56 19.21 6.46 -1.96
N LEU A 57 19.83 5.31 -1.63
CA LEU A 57 20.11 4.25 -2.58
C LEU A 57 18.82 3.75 -3.26
N MET A 58 17.75 3.49 -2.50
CA MET A 58 16.46 3.09 -3.05
C MET A 58 15.86 4.15 -3.98
N ALA A 59 16.10 5.43 -3.71
CA ALA A 59 15.55 6.54 -4.47
C ALA A 59 16.30 6.84 -5.77
N THR A 60 17.61 6.58 -5.83
CA THR A 60 18.49 7.08 -6.88
C THR A 60 19.23 6.01 -7.67
N ALA A 61 19.44 4.81 -7.08
CA ALA A 61 20.22 3.78 -7.76
C ALA A 61 19.49 3.19 -8.97
N GLU A 62 20.23 3.06 -10.06
CA GLU A 62 19.74 2.31 -11.22
C GLU A 62 19.67 0.82 -10.91
N GLY A 63 18.69 0.13 -11.51
CA GLY A 63 18.57 -1.33 -11.41
C GLY A 63 17.97 -1.85 -10.10
N VAL A 64 17.39 -0.98 -9.24
CA VAL A 64 16.59 -1.45 -8.10
C VAL A 64 15.36 -2.19 -8.61
N VAL A 65 15.28 -3.50 -8.33
CA VAL A 65 14.21 -4.38 -8.83
C VAL A 65 12.98 -4.31 -7.94
N LYS A 66 11.79 -4.26 -8.53
CA LYS A 66 10.53 -4.39 -7.80
C LYS A 66 10.34 -5.84 -7.35
N LEU A 67 10.30 -6.08 -6.03
CA LEU A 67 10.23 -7.41 -5.43
C LEU A 67 8.87 -7.64 -4.75
N SER A 68 8.23 -8.74 -5.13
CA SER A 68 7.17 -9.37 -4.34
C SER A 68 7.78 -10.39 -3.35
N ALA A 69 6.98 -10.94 -2.45
CA ALA A 69 7.46 -11.91 -1.47
C ALA A 69 8.15 -13.14 -2.12
N ARG A 70 7.65 -13.61 -3.27
CA ARG A 70 8.24 -14.73 -4.01
C ARG A 70 9.63 -14.41 -4.59
N ASP A 71 9.94 -13.13 -4.76
CA ASP A 71 11.19 -12.69 -5.39
C ASP A 71 12.32 -12.50 -4.35
N LEU A 72 12.00 -12.47 -3.05
CA LEU A 72 12.97 -12.27 -1.98
C LEU A 72 14.12 -13.30 -1.98
N PRO A 73 13.86 -14.62 -2.09
CA PRO A 73 14.92 -15.61 -2.18
C PRO A 73 15.82 -15.43 -3.40
N VAL A 74 15.24 -15.00 -4.52
CA VAL A 74 15.98 -14.73 -5.77
C VAL A 74 16.89 -13.52 -5.60
N ALA A 75 16.38 -12.45 -5.00
CA ALA A 75 17.15 -11.24 -4.73
C ALA A 75 18.32 -11.53 -3.78
N ALA A 76 18.08 -12.32 -2.73
CA ALA A 76 19.11 -12.77 -1.79
C ALA A 76 20.20 -13.59 -2.49
N ALA A 77 19.83 -14.58 -3.30
CA ALA A 77 20.78 -15.43 -4.01
C ALA A 77 21.62 -14.67 -5.05
N LYS A 78 21.05 -13.60 -5.65
CA LYS A 78 21.71 -12.78 -6.67
C LYS A 78 22.47 -11.58 -6.10
N GLY A 79 22.32 -11.26 -4.82
CA GLY A 79 22.98 -10.10 -4.21
C GLY A 79 22.51 -8.76 -4.76
N ILE A 80 21.23 -8.64 -5.21
CA ILE A 80 20.72 -7.44 -5.89
C ILE A 80 19.96 -6.51 -4.92
N HIS A 81 19.85 -5.24 -5.32
CA HIS A 81 18.98 -4.27 -4.65
C HIS A 81 17.54 -4.45 -5.09
N GLY A 82 16.61 -4.31 -4.14
CA GLY A 82 15.20 -4.46 -4.42
C GLY A 82 14.27 -3.66 -3.54
N ALA A 83 13.30 -3.04 -4.18
CA ALA A 83 12.22 -2.33 -3.54
C ALA A 83 11.04 -3.28 -3.28
N THR A 84 10.57 -3.32 -2.03
CA THR A 84 9.53 -4.24 -1.58
C THR A 84 8.13 -3.72 -1.89
N THR A 85 7.28 -4.57 -2.50
CA THR A 85 5.84 -4.34 -2.65
C THR A 85 5.11 -4.53 -1.33
N VAL A 86 3.79 -4.29 -1.30
CA VAL A 86 2.96 -4.61 -0.13
C VAL A 86 3.16 -6.05 0.32
N ALA A 87 3.14 -7.03 -0.61
CA ALA A 87 3.35 -8.44 -0.28
C ALA A 87 4.70 -8.72 0.37
N ALA A 88 5.79 -8.16 -0.18
CA ALA A 88 7.12 -8.37 0.37
C ALA A 88 7.32 -7.63 1.71
N THR A 89 6.80 -6.40 1.80
CA THR A 89 6.86 -5.59 3.02
C THR A 89 6.10 -6.25 4.16
N ALA A 90 4.85 -6.68 3.92
CA ALA A 90 4.05 -7.35 4.94
C ALA A 90 4.74 -8.64 5.44
N HIS A 91 5.30 -9.45 4.52
CA HIS A 91 6.04 -10.65 4.88
C HIS A 91 7.24 -10.35 5.80
N LEU A 92 8.09 -9.39 5.42
CA LEU A 92 9.28 -9.03 6.21
C LEU A 92 8.90 -8.33 7.52
N ALA A 93 7.85 -7.49 7.53
CA ALA A 93 7.32 -6.88 8.73
C ALA A 93 6.83 -7.92 9.74
N ALA A 94 6.12 -8.96 9.28
CA ALA A 94 5.67 -10.06 10.13
C ALA A 94 6.85 -10.84 10.75
N LEU A 95 7.89 -11.12 9.97
CA LEU A 95 9.12 -11.74 10.48
C LEU A 95 9.81 -10.88 11.56
N ALA A 96 9.71 -9.56 11.45
CA ALA A 96 10.21 -8.61 12.45
C ALA A 96 9.19 -8.31 13.57
N SER A 97 8.08 -9.07 13.65
CA SER A 97 7.02 -8.88 14.65
C SER A 97 6.35 -7.48 14.59
N ILE A 98 6.38 -6.81 13.45
CA ILE A 98 5.70 -5.54 13.20
C ILE A 98 4.28 -5.85 12.75
N ARG A 99 3.28 -5.35 13.50
CA ARG A 99 1.86 -5.62 13.26
C ARG A 99 1.13 -4.55 12.45
N LEU A 100 1.73 -3.38 12.26
CA LEU A 100 1.17 -2.25 11.51
C LEU A 100 2.02 -1.92 10.29
N PHE A 101 1.36 -1.68 9.17
CA PHE A 101 1.99 -1.27 7.91
C PHE A 101 1.16 -0.17 7.27
N ALA A 102 1.80 0.91 6.82
CA ALA A 102 1.16 1.99 6.09
C ALA A 102 1.61 1.99 4.63
N THR A 103 0.65 2.03 3.72
CA THR A 103 0.88 2.17 2.27
C THR A 103 -0.10 3.16 1.66
N GLY A 104 0.13 3.61 0.44
CA GLY A 104 -0.82 4.43 -0.30
C GLY A 104 -2.09 3.66 -0.65
N GLY A 105 -1.92 2.50 -1.28
CA GLY A 105 -3.04 1.63 -1.67
C GLY A 105 -2.56 0.24 -2.09
N LEU A 106 -3.42 -0.74 -1.87
CA LEU A 106 -3.17 -2.14 -2.19
C LEU A 106 -3.12 -2.38 -3.70
N GLY A 107 -2.37 -3.40 -4.10
CA GLY A 107 -2.65 -4.12 -5.32
C GLY A 107 -3.93 -4.94 -5.17
N GLY A 108 -4.54 -5.31 -6.28
CA GLY A 108 -5.82 -6.02 -6.29
C GLY A 108 -6.00 -6.86 -7.54
N VAL A 109 -7.23 -7.16 -7.87
CA VAL A 109 -7.62 -7.81 -9.11
C VAL A 109 -7.51 -6.79 -10.25
N HIS A 110 -6.76 -7.11 -11.31
CA HIS A 110 -6.65 -6.24 -12.47
C HIS A 110 -7.92 -6.26 -13.32
N ARG A 111 -8.22 -5.15 -13.98
CA ARG A 111 -9.30 -5.12 -14.97
C ARG A 111 -8.96 -6.08 -16.10
N GLY A 112 -9.91 -6.93 -16.50
CA GLY A 112 -9.65 -8.02 -17.44
C GLY A 112 -8.96 -9.25 -16.82
N ALA A 113 -8.96 -9.40 -15.49
CA ALA A 113 -8.39 -10.56 -14.82
C ALA A 113 -9.09 -11.89 -15.17
N ARG A 114 -10.32 -11.85 -15.68
CA ARG A 114 -11.05 -13.06 -16.15
C ARG A 114 -10.30 -13.76 -17.26
N GLU A 115 -9.65 -13.00 -18.14
CA GLU A 115 -8.90 -13.50 -19.32
C GLU A 115 -7.41 -13.68 -18.97
N SER A 116 -6.85 -12.76 -18.16
CA SER A 116 -5.41 -12.70 -17.89
C SER A 116 -4.97 -13.41 -16.61
N TRP A 117 -5.87 -13.64 -15.67
CA TRP A 117 -5.57 -14.10 -14.31
C TRP A 117 -4.60 -13.16 -13.56
N ASP A 118 -4.53 -11.90 -14.00
CA ASP A 118 -3.65 -10.91 -13.36
C ASP A 118 -4.26 -10.41 -12.04
N VAL A 119 -3.80 -11.02 -10.96
CA VAL A 119 -4.19 -10.72 -9.57
C VAL A 119 -2.93 -10.42 -8.78
N SER A 120 -2.94 -9.32 -8.04
CA SER A 120 -1.78 -8.92 -7.24
C SER A 120 -1.44 -9.94 -6.15
N ALA A 121 -0.15 -10.23 -6.02
CA ALA A 121 0.37 -11.06 -4.93
C ALA A 121 0.11 -10.44 -3.53
N ASP A 122 -0.23 -9.15 -3.46
CA ASP A 122 -0.59 -8.48 -2.21
C ASP A 122 -1.79 -9.16 -1.54
N LEU A 123 -2.79 -9.56 -2.34
CA LEU A 123 -3.98 -10.23 -1.83
C LEU A 123 -3.64 -11.58 -1.20
N ALA A 124 -2.84 -12.40 -1.90
CA ALA A 124 -2.39 -13.68 -1.38
C ALA A 124 -1.44 -13.54 -0.17
N ALA A 125 -0.68 -12.46 -0.07
CA ALA A 125 0.16 -12.20 1.11
C ALA A 125 -0.70 -11.89 2.34
N LEU A 126 -1.76 -11.11 2.18
CA LEU A 126 -2.67 -10.76 3.28
C LEU A 126 -3.38 -11.98 3.90
N THR A 127 -3.57 -13.07 3.15
CA THR A 127 -4.20 -14.29 3.70
C THR A 127 -3.34 -15.05 4.70
N ARG A 128 -2.04 -14.76 4.77
CA ARG A 128 -1.06 -15.52 5.56
C ARG A 128 -0.01 -14.66 6.27
N THR A 129 -0.30 -13.38 6.42
CA THR A 129 0.65 -12.44 7.02
C THR A 129 -0.07 -11.60 8.08
N PRO A 130 0.25 -11.76 9.38
CA PRO A 130 -0.47 -11.13 10.49
C PRO A 130 -0.11 -9.64 10.65
N VAL A 131 -0.40 -8.85 9.61
CA VAL A 131 -0.11 -7.41 9.58
C VAL A 131 -1.38 -6.64 9.22
N ALA A 132 -1.72 -5.65 10.02
CA ALA A 132 -2.79 -4.72 9.70
C ALA A 132 -2.24 -3.64 8.75
N VAL A 133 -2.82 -3.55 7.56
CA VAL A 133 -2.42 -2.61 6.51
C VAL A 133 -3.37 -1.42 6.48
N VAL A 134 -2.86 -0.25 6.78
CA VAL A 134 -3.57 1.04 6.63
C VAL A 134 -3.31 1.56 5.22
N CYS A 135 -4.38 1.74 4.45
CA CYS A 135 -4.29 2.17 3.05
C CYS A 135 -5.54 2.96 2.63
N SER A 136 -5.47 3.69 1.54
CA SER A 136 -6.65 4.36 0.95
C SER A 136 -7.35 3.47 -0.08
N GLY A 137 -7.57 2.22 0.29
CA GLY A 137 -8.20 1.21 -0.55
C GLY A 137 -7.26 0.58 -1.56
N VAL A 138 -7.83 0.15 -2.68
CA VAL A 138 -7.13 -0.43 -3.82
C VAL A 138 -6.79 0.67 -4.82
N LYS A 139 -5.64 0.61 -5.46
CA LYS A 139 -5.27 1.58 -6.52
C LYS A 139 -6.39 1.67 -7.55
N SER A 140 -6.86 2.87 -7.85
CA SER A 140 -8.07 3.13 -8.64
C SER A 140 -8.05 2.59 -10.08
N ILE A 141 -6.88 2.20 -10.57
CA ILE A 141 -6.69 1.53 -11.85
C ILE A 141 -7.17 0.08 -11.86
N LEU A 142 -7.42 -0.51 -10.68
CA LEU A 142 -7.79 -1.91 -10.48
C LEU A 142 -9.31 -2.10 -10.40
N ASP A 143 -9.75 -3.36 -10.38
CA ASP A 143 -11.14 -3.75 -10.19
C ASP A 143 -11.44 -3.82 -8.68
N VAL A 144 -12.02 -2.74 -8.15
CA VAL A 144 -12.31 -2.62 -6.70
C VAL A 144 -13.34 -3.66 -6.26
N PRO A 145 -14.51 -3.83 -6.95
CA PRO A 145 -15.47 -4.87 -6.58
C PRO A 145 -14.86 -6.27 -6.54
N ALA A 146 -14.19 -6.69 -7.60
CA ALA A 146 -13.56 -8.01 -7.66
C ALA A 146 -12.47 -8.20 -6.59
N THR A 147 -11.79 -7.12 -6.19
CA THR A 147 -10.78 -7.17 -5.13
C THR A 147 -11.42 -7.37 -3.76
N LEU A 148 -12.55 -6.71 -3.47
CA LEU A 148 -13.28 -6.89 -2.22
C LEU A 148 -13.84 -8.32 -2.10
N GLU A 149 -14.40 -8.87 -3.17
CA GLU A 149 -14.87 -10.26 -3.24
C GLU A 149 -13.72 -11.26 -3.02
N TYR A 150 -12.54 -10.97 -3.57
CA TYR A 150 -11.36 -11.81 -3.33
C TYR A 150 -10.96 -11.79 -1.85
N LEU A 151 -10.91 -10.61 -1.22
CA LEU A 151 -10.53 -10.46 0.19
C LEU A 151 -11.54 -11.16 1.12
N GLU A 152 -12.83 -11.06 0.82
CA GLU A 152 -13.90 -11.76 1.54
C GLU A 152 -13.72 -13.27 1.44
N THR A 153 -13.63 -13.80 0.23
CA THR A 153 -13.42 -15.24 -0.04
C THR A 153 -12.15 -15.76 0.66
N ALA A 154 -11.11 -14.94 0.70
CA ALA A 154 -9.81 -15.27 1.32
C ALA A 154 -9.81 -15.10 2.85
N GLY A 155 -10.91 -14.67 3.46
CA GLY A 155 -11.05 -14.46 4.91
C GLY A 155 -10.22 -13.30 5.45
N VAL A 156 -9.89 -12.31 4.63
CA VAL A 156 -9.17 -11.11 5.05
C VAL A 156 -10.17 -10.03 5.47
N PRO A 157 -10.26 -9.65 6.76
CA PRO A 157 -11.16 -8.60 7.20
C PRO A 157 -10.81 -7.26 6.57
N VAL A 158 -11.84 -6.53 6.13
CA VAL A 158 -11.75 -5.16 5.61
C VAL A 158 -12.65 -4.26 6.44
N VAL A 159 -12.08 -3.21 7.04
CA VAL A 159 -12.83 -2.23 7.82
C VAL A 159 -12.55 -0.81 7.32
N GLY A 160 -13.57 0.03 7.28
CA GLY A 160 -13.41 1.44 6.98
C GLY A 160 -13.06 2.24 8.25
N TYR A 161 -12.08 3.12 8.19
CA TYR A 161 -11.80 4.05 9.26
C TYR A 161 -12.76 5.24 9.19
N ARG A 162 -13.68 5.32 10.14
CA ARG A 162 -14.75 6.34 10.22
C ARG A 162 -15.66 6.40 8.98
N THR A 163 -15.77 5.31 8.25
CA THR A 163 -16.59 5.23 7.04
C THR A 163 -17.12 3.81 6.83
N ARG A 164 -18.26 3.71 6.16
CA ARG A 164 -18.78 2.44 5.60
C ARG A 164 -18.68 2.41 4.06
N ARG A 165 -17.87 3.32 3.48
CA ARG A 165 -17.60 3.34 2.05
C ARG A 165 -16.13 3.02 1.84
N PHE A 166 -15.84 2.10 0.94
CA PHE A 166 -14.46 1.75 0.60
C PHE A 166 -13.82 2.86 -0.22
N PRO A 167 -12.64 3.39 0.18
CA PRO A 167 -11.99 4.45 -0.58
C PRO A 167 -11.49 3.97 -1.93
N GLY A 168 -11.52 4.87 -2.91
CA GLY A 168 -11.11 4.64 -4.30
C GLY A 168 -9.71 5.16 -4.61
N PHE A 169 -8.78 5.15 -3.67
CA PHE A 169 -7.42 5.66 -3.78
C PHE A 169 -7.41 7.19 -3.99
N TYR A 170 -7.48 7.67 -5.23
CA TYR A 170 -7.59 9.10 -5.53
C TYR A 170 -8.95 9.70 -5.21
N LEU A 171 -9.94 8.88 -4.95
CA LEU A 171 -11.29 9.27 -4.56
C LEU A 171 -11.58 8.83 -3.13
N ALA A 172 -12.33 9.65 -2.39
CA ALA A 172 -12.75 9.33 -1.01
C ALA A 172 -13.68 8.11 -0.95
N ASP A 173 -14.43 7.86 -2.01
CA ASP A 173 -15.40 6.78 -2.15
C ASP A 173 -15.24 6.10 -3.52
N SER A 174 -15.08 4.79 -3.53
CA SER A 174 -15.02 3.96 -4.75
C SER A 174 -16.40 3.59 -5.31
N GLY A 175 -17.49 3.95 -4.62
CA GLY A 175 -18.81 3.45 -4.90
C GLY A 175 -19.15 2.13 -4.20
N GLN A 176 -18.20 1.46 -3.54
CA GLN A 176 -18.40 0.17 -2.88
C GLN A 176 -18.61 0.33 -1.37
N PRO A 177 -19.56 -0.39 -0.76
CA PRO A 177 -19.69 -0.42 0.69
C PRO A 177 -18.60 -1.28 1.34
N VAL A 178 -18.42 -1.11 2.65
CA VAL A 178 -17.75 -2.06 3.54
C VAL A 178 -18.67 -2.38 4.71
N ASP A 179 -18.70 -3.62 5.16
CA ASP A 179 -19.64 -4.09 6.18
C ASP A 179 -19.35 -3.49 7.54
N TRP A 180 -18.09 -3.25 7.84
CA TRP A 180 -17.61 -2.83 9.14
C TRP A 180 -16.84 -1.53 9.08
N SER A 181 -16.93 -0.76 10.15
CA SER A 181 -16.14 0.45 10.35
C SER A 181 -15.61 0.51 11.77
N VAL A 182 -14.47 1.16 11.94
CA VAL A 182 -13.89 1.52 13.24
C VAL A 182 -13.97 3.03 13.43
N GLY A 183 -14.35 3.48 14.63
CA GLY A 183 -14.60 4.89 14.94
C GLY A 183 -13.34 5.65 15.36
N ASP A 184 -12.33 4.94 15.89
CA ASP A 184 -11.10 5.53 16.39
C ASP A 184 -9.92 4.55 16.35
N GLU A 185 -8.73 5.04 16.69
CA GLU A 185 -7.48 4.29 16.68
C GLU A 185 -7.45 3.18 17.74
N GLY A 186 -8.15 3.40 18.88
CA GLY A 186 -8.28 2.41 19.94
C GLY A 186 -9.13 1.22 19.52
N GLU A 187 -10.23 1.46 18.82
CA GLU A 187 -11.06 0.38 18.24
C GLU A 187 -10.29 -0.41 17.18
N ALA A 188 -9.54 0.28 16.30
CA ALA A 188 -8.67 -0.38 15.34
C ALA A 188 -7.60 -1.24 16.02
N ALA A 189 -6.99 -0.76 17.10
CA ALA A 189 -6.00 -1.50 17.89
C ALA A 189 -6.61 -2.75 18.55
N ARG A 190 -7.80 -2.64 19.15
CA ARG A 190 -8.53 -3.79 19.71
C ARG A 190 -8.83 -4.84 18.64
N LEU A 191 -9.20 -4.42 17.42
CA LEU A 191 -9.45 -5.35 16.30
C LEU A 191 -8.18 -6.13 15.93
N VAL A 192 -7.02 -5.46 15.91
CA VAL A 192 -5.71 -6.13 15.66
C VAL A 192 -5.40 -7.17 16.74
N LEU A 193 -5.75 -6.91 18.01
CA LEU A 193 -5.60 -7.89 19.09
C LEU A 193 -6.59 -9.04 18.96
N ALA A 194 -7.87 -8.74 18.70
CA ALA A 194 -8.91 -9.75 18.60
C ALA A 194 -8.64 -10.80 17.52
N LEU A 195 -8.03 -10.42 16.39
CA LEU A 195 -7.60 -11.38 15.36
C LEU A 195 -6.67 -12.44 15.95
N LYS A 196 -5.71 -12.04 16.77
CA LYS A 196 -4.77 -12.97 17.42
C LYS A 196 -5.47 -13.83 18.46
N GLU A 197 -6.29 -13.23 19.32
CA GLU A 197 -7.00 -13.91 20.41
C GLU A 197 -8.01 -14.95 19.92
N LEU A 198 -8.64 -14.68 18.76
CA LEU A 198 -9.61 -15.58 18.13
C LEU A 198 -8.96 -16.66 17.23
N GLY A 199 -7.63 -16.77 17.22
CA GLY A 199 -6.93 -17.76 16.41
C GLY A 199 -6.82 -17.41 14.92
N LEU A 200 -7.21 -16.20 14.51
CA LEU A 200 -7.09 -15.68 13.17
C LEU A 200 -5.76 -14.91 12.96
N GLY A 201 -4.84 -15.03 13.92
CA GLY A 201 -3.58 -14.28 13.94
C GLY A 201 -2.60 -14.61 12.79
N GLY A 202 -2.93 -15.53 11.90
CA GLY A 202 -2.17 -15.78 10.67
C GLY A 202 -2.60 -14.90 9.49
N THR A 203 -3.73 -14.22 9.60
CA THR A 203 -4.34 -13.42 8.52
C THR A 203 -4.10 -11.91 8.73
N GLY A 204 -3.93 -11.19 7.65
CA GLY A 204 -3.85 -9.73 7.66
C GLY A 204 -5.20 -9.06 7.90
N LEU A 205 -5.17 -7.75 8.07
CA LEU A 205 -6.33 -6.88 8.21
C LEU A 205 -6.15 -5.66 7.30
N VAL A 206 -7.19 -5.26 6.60
CA VAL A 206 -7.21 -4.00 5.84
C VAL A 206 -7.97 -2.94 6.62
N ILE A 207 -7.30 -1.84 6.96
CA ILE A 207 -7.90 -0.63 7.53
C ILE A 207 -7.95 0.42 6.42
N ALA A 208 -9.12 0.59 5.83
CA ALA A 208 -9.33 1.47 4.70
C ALA A 208 -9.59 2.92 5.18
N ASN A 209 -8.63 3.80 4.92
CA ASN A 209 -8.60 5.19 5.34
C ASN A 209 -8.89 6.12 4.15
N PRO A 210 -10.07 6.76 4.06
CA PRO A 210 -10.39 7.65 2.96
C PRO A 210 -9.63 8.97 3.04
N LEU A 211 -9.38 9.58 1.88
CA LEU A 211 -9.07 10.99 1.79
C LEU A 211 -10.23 11.85 2.30
N SER A 212 -9.93 13.07 2.75
CA SER A 212 -10.99 14.07 2.89
C SER A 212 -11.58 14.42 1.52
N ALA A 213 -12.86 14.79 1.45
CA ALA A 213 -13.51 15.18 0.21
C ALA A 213 -12.81 16.36 -0.49
N GLY A 214 -12.17 17.25 0.29
CA GLY A 214 -11.42 18.40 -0.26
C GLY A 214 -10.02 18.04 -0.78
N ASP A 215 -9.53 16.84 -0.53
CA ASP A 215 -8.19 16.41 -0.90
C ASP A 215 -8.16 15.43 -2.09
N GLN A 216 -9.33 14.87 -2.46
CA GLN A 216 -9.45 13.93 -3.57
C GLN A 216 -9.26 14.60 -4.94
N LEU A 217 -9.01 13.81 -5.97
CA LEU A 217 -9.12 14.28 -7.35
C LEU A 217 -10.59 14.62 -7.67
N ASP A 218 -10.79 15.56 -8.62
CA ASP A 218 -12.09 15.72 -9.23
C ASP A 218 -12.52 14.39 -9.88
N PRO A 219 -13.72 13.86 -9.58
CA PRO A 219 -14.16 12.57 -10.11
C PRO A 219 -14.19 12.50 -11.64
N GLY A 220 -14.57 13.61 -12.30
CA GLY A 220 -14.58 13.67 -13.76
C GLY A 220 -13.17 13.66 -14.36
N VAL A 221 -12.21 14.30 -13.70
CA VAL A 221 -10.78 14.23 -14.10
C VAL A 221 -10.25 12.82 -13.91
N HIS A 222 -10.54 12.19 -12.75
CA HIS A 222 -10.19 10.80 -12.47
C HIS A 222 -10.68 9.84 -13.55
N ASP A 223 -11.96 9.90 -13.89
CA ASP A 223 -12.58 8.99 -14.86
C ASP A 223 -12.05 9.18 -16.29
N ARG A 224 -11.72 10.40 -16.68
CA ARG A 224 -11.07 10.67 -17.97
C ARG A 224 -9.66 10.09 -18.00
N ALA A 225 -8.86 10.33 -16.96
CA ALA A 225 -7.49 9.85 -16.86
C ALA A 225 -7.45 8.31 -16.84
N LEU A 226 -8.37 7.68 -16.11
CA LEU A 226 -8.49 6.22 -16.06
C LEU A 226 -8.80 5.63 -17.42
N ARG A 227 -9.80 6.14 -18.12
CA ARG A 227 -10.17 5.65 -19.47
C ARG A 227 -9.01 5.80 -20.45
N ALA A 228 -8.42 6.99 -20.53
CA ALA A 228 -7.28 7.25 -21.42
C ALA A 228 -6.08 6.34 -21.11
N GLY A 229 -5.81 6.11 -19.83
CA GLY A 229 -4.74 5.20 -19.38
C GLY A 229 -4.99 3.76 -19.78
N LEU A 230 -6.20 3.24 -19.58
CA LEU A 230 -6.58 1.87 -19.94
C LEU A 230 -6.54 1.64 -21.45
N GLU A 231 -7.07 2.56 -22.25
CA GLU A 231 -7.01 2.49 -23.72
C GLU A 231 -5.58 2.48 -24.24
N GLU A 232 -4.71 3.32 -23.68
CA GLU A 232 -3.30 3.35 -24.09
C GLU A 232 -2.55 2.10 -23.64
N MET A 233 -2.82 1.59 -22.45
CA MET A 233 -2.27 0.35 -21.92
C MET A 233 -2.58 -0.83 -22.85
N GLU A 234 -3.83 -0.95 -23.28
CA GLU A 234 -4.26 -2.00 -24.20
C GLU A 234 -3.58 -1.88 -25.58
N ARG A 235 -3.55 -0.68 -26.14
CA ARG A 235 -2.89 -0.40 -27.43
C ARG A 235 -1.39 -0.73 -27.40
N ARG A 236 -0.71 -0.48 -26.28
CA ARG A 236 0.73 -0.77 -26.12
C ARG A 236 1.02 -2.21 -25.66
N GLY A 237 0.00 -2.99 -25.33
CA GLY A 237 0.17 -4.35 -24.84
C GLY A 237 0.87 -4.46 -23.48
N VAL A 238 0.77 -3.44 -22.62
CA VAL A 238 1.39 -3.44 -21.28
C VAL A 238 0.69 -4.46 -20.41
N ARG A 239 1.44 -5.34 -19.73
CA ARG A 239 0.91 -6.45 -18.93
C ARG A 239 1.73 -6.65 -17.63
N GLY A 240 1.12 -7.34 -16.65
CA GLY A 240 1.78 -7.80 -15.44
C GLY A 240 2.33 -6.66 -14.57
N LYS A 241 3.55 -6.82 -14.09
CA LYS A 241 4.19 -5.89 -13.15
C LYS A 241 4.36 -4.45 -13.65
N ASP A 242 4.30 -4.24 -14.97
CA ASP A 242 4.51 -2.93 -15.59
C ASP A 242 3.20 -2.12 -15.70
N VAL A 243 2.02 -2.73 -15.51
CA VAL A 243 0.70 -2.08 -15.59
C VAL A 243 0.58 -0.94 -14.58
N THR A 244 0.89 -1.20 -13.33
CA THR A 244 0.74 -0.18 -12.27
C THR A 244 1.65 1.04 -12.48
N PRO A 245 2.97 0.91 -12.71
CA PRO A 245 3.81 2.06 -12.98
C PRO A 245 3.37 2.85 -14.23
N PHE A 246 3.00 2.16 -15.30
CA PHE A 246 2.52 2.78 -16.53
C PHE A 246 1.27 3.62 -16.29
N LEU A 247 0.26 3.07 -15.61
CA LEU A 247 -1.00 3.78 -15.37
C LEU A 247 -0.82 4.95 -14.38
N LEU A 248 0.02 4.81 -13.36
CA LEU A 248 0.31 5.92 -12.43
C LEU A 248 1.02 7.09 -13.14
N ASP A 249 2.00 6.80 -14.02
CA ASP A 249 2.65 7.82 -14.85
C ASP A 249 1.63 8.49 -15.78
N ARG A 250 0.74 7.70 -16.40
CA ARG A 250 -0.32 8.26 -17.25
C ARG A 250 -1.27 9.16 -16.45
N PHE A 251 -1.68 8.75 -15.26
CA PHE A 251 -2.48 9.59 -14.37
C PHE A 251 -1.78 10.91 -14.04
N ALA A 252 -0.48 10.88 -13.73
CA ALA A 252 0.28 12.09 -13.43
C ALA A 252 0.26 13.08 -14.62
N ARG A 253 0.45 12.59 -15.82
CA ARG A 253 0.41 13.42 -17.05
C ARG A 253 -0.98 13.97 -17.34
N GLU A 254 -2.02 13.13 -17.30
CA GLU A 254 -3.40 13.53 -17.61
C GLU A 254 -3.98 14.51 -16.58
N THR A 255 -3.47 14.48 -15.34
CA THR A 255 -3.93 15.36 -14.25
C THR A 255 -3.02 16.57 -14.03
N GLY A 256 -2.00 16.78 -14.88
CA GLY A 256 -1.03 17.88 -14.72
C GLY A 256 -0.27 17.82 -13.39
N GLY A 257 -0.02 16.60 -12.86
CA GLY A 257 0.66 16.37 -11.57
C GLY A 257 -0.26 16.36 -10.35
N GLU A 258 -1.54 16.66 -10.48
CA GLU A 258 -2.47 16.70 -9.35
C GLU A 258 -2.59 15.33 -8.65
N SER A 259 -2.53 14.22 -9.41
CA SER A 259 -2.53 12.88 -8.84
C SER A 259 -1.30 12.61 -7.95
N LEU A 260 -0.15 13.21 -8.23
CA LEU A 260 1.04 13.10 -7.38
C LEU A 260 0.80 13.83 -6.05
N ARG A 261 0.22 15.03 -6.09
CA ARG A 261 -0.16 15.78 -4.89
C ARG A 261 -1.13 14.99 -4.01
N VAL A 262 -2.17 14.41 -4.62
CA VAL A 262 -3.14 13.57 -3.91
C VAL A 262 -2.48 12.32 -3.33
N ASN A 263 -1.59 11.66 -4.07
CA ASN A 263 -0.85 10.49 -3.60
C ASN A 263 0.02 10.81 -2.36
N ARG A 264 0.70 11.97 -2.34
CA ARG A 264 1.44 12.43 -1.14
C ARG A 264 0.52 12.56 0.07
N LYS A 265 -0.70 13.11 -0.09
CA LYS A 265 -1.69 13.22 1.00
C LYS A 265 -2.19 11.87 1.48
N ILE A 266 -2.46 10.94 0.57
CA ILE A 266 -2.82 9.55 0.88
C ILE A 266 -1.76 8.93 1.80
N ILE A 267 -0.52 8.96 1.38
CA ILE A 267 0.60 8.33 2.09
C ILE A 267 0.78 8.96 3.47
N ALA A 268 0.78 10.29 3.54
CA ALA A 268 0.90 11.03 4.81
C ALA A 268 -0.24 10.71 5.78
N GLY A 269 -1.49 10.66 5.30
CA GLY A 269 -2.67 10.32 6.10
C GLY A 269 -2.60 8.89 6.64
N ASN A 270 -2.23 7.94 5.80
CA ASN A 270 -2.10 6.53 6.17
C ASN A 270 -0.95 6.29 7.16
N ALA A 271 0.19 6.96 6.97
CA ALA A 271 1.33 6.91 7.89
C ALA A 271 0.96 7.40 9.29
N ARG A 272 0.27 8.54 9.40
CA ARG A 272 -0.22 9.08 10.68
C ARG A 272 -1.21 8.14 11.35
N LEU A 273 -2.21 7.64 10.60
CA LEU A 273 -3.19 6.74 11.17
C LEU A 273 -2.54 5.44 11.67
N ALA A 274 -1.68 4.82 10.87
CA ALA A 274 -0.97 3.61 11.27
C ALA A 274 -0.12 3.83 12.54
N ALA A 275 0.52 5.00 12.66
CA ALA A 275 1.29 5.35 13.84
C ALA A 275 0.42 5.47 15.09
N ARG A 276 -0.73 6.16 15.02
CA ARG A 276 -1.69 6.27 16.12
C ARG A 276 -2.25 4.92 16.55
N VAL A 277 -2.61 4.07 15.57
CA VAL A 277 -3.06 2.68 15.86
C VAL A 277 -1.93 1.89 16.53
N ALA A 278 -0.68 2.04 16.07
CA ALA A 278 0.47 1.36 16.67
C ALA A 278 0.75 1.80 18.11
N VAL A 279 0.57 3.08 18.42
CA VAL A 279 0.68 3.63 19.80
C VAL A 279 -0.45 3.10 20.67
N SER A 280 -1.70 3.17 20.20
CA SER A 280 -2.86 2.61 20.90
C SER A 280 -2.69 1.11 21.17
N LEU A 281 -2.19 0.37 20.20
CA LEU A 281 -1.93 -1.07 20.32
C LEU A 281 -0.87 -1.37 21.39
N ALA A 282 0.19 -0.57 21.47
CA ALA A 282 1.24 -0.74 22.50
C ALA A 282 0.72 -0.45 23.92
N GLY A 283 -0.29 0.39 24.05
CA GLY A 283 -0.90 0.71 25.35
C GLY A 283 -1.86 -0.36 25.89
N ILE A 284 -2.27 -1.32 25.06
CA ILE A 284 -3.26 -2.37 25.42
C ILE A 284 -2.72 -3.80 25.23
N SER A 285 -1.44 -3.93 24.84
CA SER A 285 -0.77 -5.24 24.54
C SER A 285 -0.05 -5.80 25.75
#